data_06515ca9f12851745b757c068af4cc2b
#
_entry.id   06515ca9f12851745b757c068af4cc2b
#
_cell.length_a   1.000
_cell.length_b   1.000
_cell.length_c   1.000
_cell.angle_alpha   90.00
_cell.angle_beta   90.00
_cell.angle_gamma   90.00
#
_symmetry.space_group_name_H-M   'P 1'
#
loop_
_entity.id
_entity.type
_entity.pdbx_description
1 polymer ?
#
loop_
_entity_poly.entity_id
_entity_poly.type
_entity_poly.pdbx_seq_one_letter_code
_entity_poly.pdbx_strand_id
1 'polypeptide(L)'
;MFALKKNEGFDRLLKMIGEQNEKNVDRSEEIEKILNSLKLTMKAWKTDTGIYSIIKYDKTALGLTQDDYASIGLLRSVVVDESGKIVSYSPPKSLNITAERETQFNLNNIMSPIGDDNTNEWDAEEFVEGTMINLFYSEKGNSWEVATKSTVGGNVTFFSPKNPKDTVEIREKDTFRNMFFETCKKVGVNYEEFPKEFMYSFVLQHPKNRIVLPITEEKIYITGLYTINQDTLEVNQLNRAGFIKNYCANAVLTPKPLFSVDYTVAGFKKEFASMNSPYNLMGVVFNNMITGERMKVRNPNYELVKNAKGTENKMMLQYLSLRHGGRVAEYLKSFPEYKTDYSVYRNSVHAFTKNLHQNYLDCFVFKKKPFAEFPQQYKKYMIQLNKKYIEELRENRNCVTFNYVMEFVNKIEPGALLFSLNYVVREHKTVIQRLEEPIEKVIDTATDTVEVKATTEETATATATDEPTPIEKEKEKEKEKQE
;
A
#
# COMPACT_ATOMS: atom_id res chain seq x y z
N MET A 1 -10.14 -26.30 -8.05
CA MET A 1 -10.14 -26.53 -6.57
C MET A 1 -8.69 -26.71 -6.13
N PHE A 2 -8.23 -26.01 -5.10
CA PHE A 2 -6.86 -26.14 -4.59
C PHE A 2 -6.86 -26.09 -3.06
N ALA A 3 -5.88 -26.74 -2.42
CA ALA A 3 -5.82 -26.86 -0.96
C ALA A 3 -4.78 -25.90 -0.35
N LEU A 4 -5.14 -25.22 0.73
CA LEU A 4 -4.22 -24.44 1.56
C LEU A 4 -3.38 -25.34 2.48
N LYS A 5 -3.76 -26.60 2.62
CA LYS A 5 -3.10 -27.62 3.46
C LYS A 5 -1.70 -28.07 3.02
N LYS A 6 -1.17 -27.58 1.90
CA LYS A 6 0.23 -27.84 1.52
C LYS A 6 1.21 -27.40 2.62
N ASN A 7 0.70 -26.76 3.66
CA ASN A 7 1.42 -26.26 4.81
C ASN A 7 0.79 -26.86 6.09
N GLU A 8 1.30 -28.00 6.55
CA GLU A 8 0.77 -28.74 7.72
C GLU A 8 0.62 -27.88 9.00
N GLY A 9 1.44 -26.82 9.14
CA GLY A 9 1.35 -25.89 10.25
C GLY A 9 0.17 -24.92 10.17
N PHE A 10 -0.42 -24.69 8.99
CA PHE A 10 -1.48 -23.69 8.84
C PHE A 10 -2.80 -24.11 9.52
N ASP A 11 -3.19 -25.37 9.39
CA ASP A 11 -4.34 -25.93 10.11
C ASP A 11 -4.15 -25.85 11.65
N ARG A 12 -2.93 -26.15 12.12
CA ARG A 12 -2.58 -26.01 13.53
C ARG A 12 -2.68 -24.56 14.00
N LEU A 13 -2.22 -23.61 13.17
CA LEU A 13 -2.32 -22.16 13.48
C LEU A 13 -3.78 -21.74 13.66
N LEU A 14 -4.67 -22.13 12.75
CA LEU A 14 -6.09 -21.80 12.82
C LEU A 14 -6.75 -22.34 14.10
N LYS A 15 -6.48 -23.60 14.45
CA LYS A 15 -6.96 -24.24 15.69
C LYS A 15 -6.46 -23.50 16.93
N MET A 16 -5.20 -23.10 16.95
CA MET A 16 -4.63 -22.37 18.08
C MET A 16 -5.24 -20.98 18.25
N ILE A 17 -5.55 -20.28 17.16
CA ILE A 17 -6.26 -19.00 17.23
C ILE A 17 -7.65 -19.18 17.86
N GLY A 18 -8.40 -20.19 17.45
CA GLY A 18 -9.69 -20.51 18.05
C GLY A 18 -9.59 -20.85 19.53
N GLU A 19 -8.70 -21.77 19.91
CA GLU A 19 -8.52 -22.18 21.31
C GLU A 19 -8.03 -21.06 22.23
N GLN A 20 -7.18 -20.15 21.74
CA GLN A 20 -6.74 -18.98 22.52
C GLN A 20 -7.92 -18.12 22.92
N ASN A 21 -8.81 -17.84 21.98
CA ASN A 21 -9.94 -16.97 22.21
C ASN A 21 -11.05 -17.65 23.04
N GLU A 22 -11.36 -18.92 22.77
CA GLU A 22 -12.39 -19.66 23.51
C GLU A 22 -12.01 -19.94 24.96
N LYS A 23 -10.75 -20.34 25.18
CA LYS A 23 -10.27 -20.75 26.53
C LYS A 23 -9.65 -19.60 27.31
N ASN A 24 -9.53 -18.42 26.69
CA ASN A 24 -8.83 -17.23 27.25
C ASN A 24 -7.41 -17.57 27.76
N VAL A 25 -6.68 -18.42 27.01
CA VAL A 25 -5.32 -18.84 27.31
C VAL A 25 -4.36 -18.09 26.37
N ASP A 26 -3.36 -17.45 26.96
CA ASP A 26 -2.33 -16.77 26.14
C ASP A 26 -1.42 -17.80 25.46
N ARG A 27 -1.51 -17.89 24.14
CA ARG A 27 -0.66 -18.73 23.26
C ARG A 27 0.16 -17.90 22.28
N SER A 28 0.33 -16.62 22.55
CA SER A 28 0.98 -15.69 21.62
C SER A 28 2.37 -16.16 21.19
N GLU A 29 3.18 -16.70 22.12
CA GLU A 29 4.51 -17.22 21.79
C GLU A 29 4.48 -18.45 20.86
N GLU A 30 3.52 -19.36 21.07
CA GLU A 30 3.38 -20.56 20.24
C GLU A 30 2.88 -20.20 18.84
N ILE A 31 1.92 -19.29 18.76
CA ILE A 31 1.39 -18.75 17.50
C ILE A 31 2.53 -18.05 16.73
N GLU A 32 3.33 -17.22 17.39
CA GLU A 32 4.47 -16.53 16.77
C GLU A 32 5.52 -17.51 16.24
N LYS A 33 5.83 -18.56 16.97
CA LYS A 33 6.74 -19.63 16.51
C LYS A 33 6.22 -20.31 15.23
N ILE A 34 4.91 -20.61 15.18
CA ILE A 34 4.30 -21.20 13.98
C ILE A 34 4.33 -20.22 12.83
N LEU A 35 3.94 -18.95 13.03
CA LEU A 35 3.98 -17.92 11.99
C LEU A 35 5.38 -17.78 11.39
N ASN A 36 6.42 -17.72 12.22
CA ASN A 36 7.80 -17.63 11.79
C ASN A 36 8.23 -18.87 10.99
N SER A 37 7.87 -20.09 11.47
CA SER A 37 8.18 -21.32 10.74
C SER A 37 7.52 -21.42 9.37
N LEU A 38 6.32 -20.84 9.24
CA LEU A 38 5.54 -20.78 8.01
C LEU A 38 5.85 -19.57 7.14
N LYS A 39 6.76 -18.69 7.56
CA LYS A 39 7.04 -17.42 6.88
C LYS A 39 5.78 -16.56 6.70
N LEU A 40 4.92 -16.52 7.72
CA LEU A 40 3.66 -15.77 7.74
C LEU A 40 3.73 -14.63 8.75
N THR A 41 2.90 -13.62 8.54
CA THR A 41 2.63 -12.54 9.50
C THR A 41 1.14 -12.52 9.81
N MET A 42 0.78 -12.18 11.04
CA MET A 42 -0.60 -12.03 11.50
C MET A 42 -0.78 -10.67 12.15
N LYS A 43 -1.94 -10.06 11.94
CA LYS A 43 -2.34 -8.84 12.63
C LYS A 43 -3.81 -8.91 13.00
N ALA A 44 -4.11 -8.70 14.30
CA ALA A 44 -5.47 -8.66 14.80
C ALA A 44 -6.13 -7.28 14.57
N TRP A 45 -7.44 -7.30 14.34
CA TRP A 45 -8.29 -6.13 14.13
C TRP A 45 -9.60 -6.29 14.88
N LYS A 46 -10.01 -5.25 15.58
CA LYS A 46 -11.32 -5.18 16.24
C LYS A 46 -12.22 -4.26 15.42
N THR A 47 -13.40 -4.75 15.06
CA THR A 47 -14.45 -4.00 14.36
C THR A 47 -15.74 -4.11 15.15
N ASP A 48 -16.79 -3.42 14.69
CA ASP A 48 -18.12 -3.51 15.29
C ASP A 48 -18.75 -4.90 15.09
N THR A 49 -18.28 -5.65 14.10
CA THR A 49 -18.78 -6.99 13.75
C THR A 49 -18.06 -8.13 14.46
N GLY A 50 -16.89 -7.87 15.08
CA GLY A 50 -16.11 -8.89 15.81
C GLY A 50 -14.62 -8.61 15.84
N ILE A 51 -13.86 -9.61 16.28
CA ILE A 51 -12.38 -9.61 16.25
C ILE A 51 -11.92 -10.53 15.14
N TYR A 52 -11.02 -10.03 14.32
CA TYR A 52 -10.49 -10.74 13.15
C TYR A 52 -8.97 -10.69 13.12
N SER A 53 -8.36 -11.73 12.58
CA SER A 53 -6.93 -11.75 12.29
C SER A 53 -6.68 -11.84 10.79
N ILE A 54 -5.84 -10.97 10.25
CA ILE A 54 -5.34 -11.11 8.88
C ILE A 54 -4.04 -11.87 8.90
N ILE A 55 -4.01 -13.01 8.21
CA ILE A 55 -2.82 -13.83 7.99
C ILE A 55 -2.36 -13.62 6.55
N LYS A 56 -1.08 -13.35 6.37
CA LYS A 56 -0.46 -13.15 5.06
C LYS A 56 0.99 -13.58 5.05
N TYR A 57 1.53 -13.90 3.87
CA TYR A 57 2.95 -14.19 3.71
C TYR A 57 3.82 -12.99 4.15
N ASP A 58 4.96 -13.31 4.77
CA ASP A 58 5.99 -12.31 5.01
C ASP A 58 6.70 -11.98 3.69
N LYS A 59 6.69 -10.71 3.31
CA LYS A 59 7.31 -10.24 2.07
C LYS A 59 8.82 -10.47 2.04
N THR A 60 9.47 -10.37 3.19
CA THR A 60 10.92 -10.52 3.34
C THR A 60 11.37 -11.99 3.29
N ALA A 61 10.48 -12.88 3.72
CA ALA A 61 10.72 -14.32 3.80
C ALA A 61 10.18 -15.09 2.58
N LEU A 62 9.34 -14.45 1.74
CA LEU A 62 8.83 -15.06 0.52
C LEU A 62 9.99 -15.18 -0.48
N GLY A 63 10.62 -16.35 -0.55
CA GLY A 63 11.59 -16.69 -1.56
C GLY A 63 10.99 -16.61 -2.96
N LEU A 64 11.80 -16.71 -3.97
CA LEU A 64 11.38 -16.69 -5.36
C LEU A 64 11.22 -18.11 -5.94
N THR A 65 11.28 -19.13 -5.08
CA THR A 65 11.16 -20.53 -5.49
C THR A 65 9.69 -20.90 -5.71
N GLN A 66 9.48 -21.93 -6.53
CA GLN A 66 8.15 -22.49 -6.78
C GLN A 66 7.53 -23.06 -5.51
N ASP A 67 8.34 -23.73 -4.68
CA ASP A 67 7.88 -24.36 -3.45
C ASP A 67 7.38 -23.32 -2.43
N ASP A 68 8.09 -22.20 -2.26
CA ASP A 68 7.64 -21.10 -1.42
C ASP A 68 6.31 -20.53 -1.94
N TYR A 69 6.16 -20.39 -3.26
CA TYR A 69 4.93 -19.87 -3.83
C TYR A 69 3.77 -20.85 -3.69
N ALA A 70 3.99 -22.13 -3.98
CA ALA A 70 2.98 -23.17 -3.86
C ALA A 70 2.51 -23.38 -2.41
N SER A 71 3.37 -23.05 -1.43
CA SER A 71 3.05 -23.21 0.00
C SER A 71 2.45 -21.93 0.61
N ILE A 72 3.12 -20.80 0.50
CA ILE A 72 2.74 -19.55 1.20
C ILE A 72 2.22 -18.46 0.26
N GLY A 73 2.53 -18.52 -1.03
CA GLY A 73 2.07 -17.52 -2.01
C GLY A 73 0.55 -17.50 -2.18
N LEU A 74 -0.13 -18.60 -1.87
CA LEU A 74 -1.58 -18.69 -1.84
C LEU A 74 -2.19 -17.86 -0.69
N LEU A 75 -1.42 -17.60 0.38
CA LEU A 75 -1.86 -16.87 1.58
C LEU A 75 -1.55 -15.37 1.47
N ARG A 76 -2.13 -14.71 0.48
CA ARG A 76 -1.90 -13.25 0.26
C ARG A 76 -2.59 -12.40 1.31
N SER A 77 -3.83 -12.73 1.64
CA SER A 77 -4.63 -12.09 2.68
C SER A 77 -5.78 -13.03 3.01
N VAL A 78 -5.66 -13.72 4.13
CA VAL A 78 -6.69 -14.62 4.68
C VAL A 78 -7.20 -13.96 5.94
N VAL A 79 -8.50 -13.75 6.06
CA VAL A 79 -9.13 -13.22 7.26
C VAL A 79 -9.72 -14.37 8.05
N VAL A 80 -9.38 -14.44 9.32
CA VAL A 80 -9.81 -15.46 10.26
C VAL A 80 -10.55 -14.78 11.39
N ASP A 81 -11.68 -15.32 11.80
CA ASP A 81 -12.41 -14.84 12.97
C ASP A 81 -11.80 -15.36 14.27
N GLU A 82 -12.41 -14.97 15.40
CA GLU A 82 -11.95 -15.36 16.74
C GLU A 82 -12.07 -16.87 17.03
N SER A 83 -12.88 -17.63 16.26
CA SER A 83 -13.00 -19.09 16.39
C SER A 83 -11.95 -19.85 15.57
N GLY A 84 -11.13 -19.17 14.79
CA GLY A 84 -10.17 -19.79 13.88
C GLY A 84 -10.76 -20.14 12.51
N LYS A 85 -12.02 -19.76 12.21
CA LYS A 85 -12.69 -19.98 10.94
C LYS A 85 -12.21 -18.96 9.89
N ILE A 86 -11.87 -19.42 8.71
CA ILE A 86 -11.57 -18.52 7.58
C ILE A 86 -12.87 -17.90 7.08
N VAL A 87 -12.99 -16.58 7.20
CA VAL A 87 -14.17 -15.81 6.79
C VAL A 87 -13.95 -15.03 5.51
N SER A 88 -12.70 -14.78 5.11
CA SER A 88 -12.39 -14.12 3.84
C SER A 88 -11.08 -14.62 3.23
N TYR A 89 -11.07 -14.73 1.92
CA TYR A 89 -9.94 -15.17 1.12
C TYR A 89 -9.74 -14.22 -0.07
N SER A 90 -8.52 -13.78 -0.30
CA SER A 90 -8.19 -12.94 -1.45
C SER A 90 -7.50 -13.75 -2.55
N PRO A 91 -7.59 -13.32 -3.82
CA PRO A 91 -6.81 -13.92 -4.88
C PRO A 91 -5.33 -14.02 -4.49
N PRO A 92 -4.67 -15.15 -4.75
CA PRO A 92 -3.26 -15.37 -4.43
C PRO A 92 -2.32 -14.29 -4.97
N LYS A 93 -1.12 -14.23 -4.45
CA LYS A 93 -0.08 -13.32 -4.94
C LYS A 93 0.23 -13.63 -6.40
N SER A 94 0.13 -12.63 -7.28
CA SER A 94 0.63 -12.76 -8.65
C SER A 94 2.14 -12.51 -8.70
N LEU A 95 2.92 -13.45 -9.23
CA LEU A 95 4.36 -13.32 -9.45
C LEU A 95 4.66 -12.70 -10.81
N ASN A 96 5.75 -11.94 -10.92
CA ASN A 96 6.22 -11.47 -12.21
C ASN A 96 6.77 -12.66 -13.02
N ILE A 97 6.42 -12.73 -14.29
CA ILE A 97 6.97 -13.76 -15.18
C ILE A 97 8.40 -13.36 -15.56
N THR A 98 9.35 -14.25 -15.26
CA THR A 98 10.72 -14.23 -15.74
C THR A 98 10.91 -15.40 -16.70
N ALA A 99 12.00 -15.40 -17.50
CA ALA A 99 12.30 -16.51 -18.42
C ALA A 99 12.37 -17.87 -17.69
N GLU A 100 12.98 -17.89 -16.50
CA GLU A 100 13.04 -19.09 -15.67
C GLU A 100 11.66 -19.57 -15.23
N ARG A 101 10.78 -18.67 -14.79
CA ARG A 101 9.43 -18.99 -14.36
C ARG A 101 8.54 -19.40 -15.54
N GLU A 102 8.72 -18.81 -16.70
CA GLU A 102 8.00 -19.20 -17.92
C GLU A 102 8.18 -20.69 -18.21
N THR A 103 9.42 -21.17 -18.10
CA THR A 103 9.74 -22.60 -18.26
C THR A 103 9.24 -23.43 -17.10
N GLN A 104 9.45 -22.96 -15.85
CA GLN A 104 9.13 -23.69 -14.63
C GLN A 104 7.63 -23.93 -14.45
N PHE A 105 6.78 -22.97 -14.84
CA PHE A 105 5.31 -23.07 -14.69
C PHE A 105 4.61 -23.56 -15.97
N ASN A 106 5.36 -24.01 -16.95
CA ASN A 106 4.84 -24.56 -18.22
C ASN A 106 3.76 -23.67 -18.86
N LEU A 107 4.08 -22.37 -18.99
CA LEU A 107 3.16 -21.37 -19.54
C LEU A 107 3.09 -21.40 -21.09
N ASN A 108 3.43 -22.54 -21.70
CA ASN A 108 3.49 -22.67 -23.16
C ASN A 108 2.11 -22.78 -23.82
N ASN A 109 1.07 -23.11 -23.06
CA ASN A 109 -0.30 -23.30 -23.56
C ASN A 109 -1.28 -22.47 -22.73
N ILE A 110 -1.26 -21.15 -22.90
CA ILE A 110 -2.22 -20.27 -22.26
C ILE A 110 -3.44 -20.17 -23.18
N MET A 111 -4.56 -20.77 -22.75
CA MET A 111 -5.86 -20.63 -23.40
C MET A 111 -5.85 -20.82 -24.93
N SER A 112 -5.39 -21.97 -25.43
CA SER A 112 -5.64 -22.31 -26.83
C SER A 112 -7.13 -22.62 -27.00
N PRO A 113 -7.88 -21.95 -27.88
CA PRO A 113 -9.26 -22.30 -28.17
C PRO A 113 -9.39 -23.57 -29.03
N ILE A 114 -8.28 -24.17 -29.42
CA ILE A 114 -8.20 -25.31 -30.34
C ILE A 114 -7.89 -26.56 -29.53
N GLY A 115 -8.94 -27.20 -29.04
CA GLY A 115 -8.88 -28.52 -28.42
C GLY A 115 -10.16 -28.79 -27.67
N ASP A 116 -10.86 -29.83 -28.03
CA ASP A 116 -12.11 -30.33 -27.41
C ASP A 116 -11.91 -30.81 -25.94
N ASP A 117 -10.68 -30.77 -25.45
CA ASP A 117 -10.35 -31.10 -24.07
C ASP A 117 -10.22 -29.81 -23.26
N ASN A 118 -11.09 -29.65 -22.29
CA ASN A 118 -11.20 -28.61 -21.27
C ASN A 118 -9.96 -28.56 -20.33
N THR A 119 -8.75 -28.70 -20.89
CA THR A 119 -7.49 -28.86 -20.19
C THR A 119 -6.67 -27.57 -20.06
N ASN A 120 -7.25 -26.42 -20.43
CA ASN A 120 -6.58 -25.15 -20.26
C ASN A 120 -6.49 -24.81 -18.76
N GLU A 121 -5.34 -25.03 -18.18
CA GLU A 121 -5.07 -24.73 -16.77
C GLU A 121 -4.99 -23.24 -16.48
N TRP A 122 -4.64 -22.41 -17.48
CA TRP A 122 -4.36 -21.01 -17.33
C TRP A 122 -5.29 -20.11 -18.13
N ASP A 123 -5.91 -19.16 -17.45
CA ASP A 123 -6.67 -18.05 -18.01
C ASP A 123 -5.84 -16.76 -18.03
N ALA A 124 -5.96 -15.96 -19.09
CA ALA A 124 -5.36 -14.64 -19.20
C ALA A 124 -6.44 -13.57 -19.15
N GLU A 125 -6.28 -12.59 -18.28
CA GLU A 125 -7.19 -11.45 -18.14
C GLU A 125 -6.46 -10.13 -17.93
N GLU A 126 -7.14 -9.02 -18.19
CA GLU A 126 -6.57 -7.71 -17.92
C GLU A 126 -6.21 -7.57 -16.44
N PHE A 127 -5.07 -6.93 -16.19
CA PHE A 127 -4.69 -6.59 -14.83
C PHE A 127 -5.39 -5.27 -14.44
N VAL A 128 -6.49 -5.37 -13.73
CA VAL A 128 -7.30 -4.22 -13.32
C VAL A 128 -6.59 -3.44 -12.21
N GLU A 129 -6.42 -2.13 -12.42
CA GLU A 129 -5.93 -1.21 -11.38
C GLU A 129 -7.06 -0.86 -10.41
N GLY A 130 -6.73 -0.77 -9.13
CA GLY A 130 -7.64 -0.30 -8.08
C GLY A 130 -7.26 -0.85 -6.71
N THR A 131 -8.12 -0.57 -5.74
CA THR A 131 -7.95 -1.07 -4.37
C THR A 131 -8.70 -2.38 -4.20
N MET A 132 -8.00 -3.42 -3.74
CA MET A 132 -8.63 -4.69 -3.41
C MET A 132 -9.49 -4.55 -2.16
N ILE A 133 -10.75 -4.91 -2.28
CA ILE A 133 -11.74 -4.99 -1.19
C ILE A 133 -12.25 -6.41 -1.14
N ASN A 134 -12.10 -7.06 0.00
CA ASN A 134 -12.75 -8.34 0.28
C ASN A 134 -14.03 -8.05 1.06
N LEU A 135 -15.13 -8.62 0.62
CA LEU A 135 -16.43 -8.57 1.31
C LEU A 135 -16.75 -9.97 1.84
N PHE A 136 -17.18 -10.05 3.07
CA PHE A 136 -17.60 -11.30 3.71
C PHE A 136 -18.70 -11.04 4.74
N TYR A 137 -19.48 -12.06 5.03
CA TYR A 137 -20.53 -11.97 6.04
C TYR A 137 -20.00 -12.36 7.41
N SER A 138 -20.25 -11.52 8.40
CA SER A 138 -19.96 -11.82 9.82
C SER A 138 -21.16 -12.49 10.45
N GLU A 139 -21.07 -13.76 10.78
CA GLU A 139 -22.14 -14.48 11.49
C GLU A 139 -22.37 -13.86 12.88
N LYS A 140 -21.30 -13.52 13.60
CA LYS A 140 -21.37 -12.91 14.92
C LYS A 140 -21.99 -11.51 14.90
N GLY A 141 -21.56 -10.67 13.97
CA GLY A 141 -22.08 -9.31 13.79
C GLY A 141 -23.41 -9.26 13.03
N ASN A 142 -23.86 -10.38 12.48
CA ASN A 142 -25.05 -10.48 11.60
C ASN A 142 -25.06 -9.40 10.53
N SER A 143 -23.91 -9.12 9.91
CA SER A 143 -23.76 -8.03 8.95
C SER A 143 -22.55 -8.25 8.03
N TRP A 144 -22.53 -7.51 6.93
CA TRP A 144 -21.43 -7.53 5.98
C TRP A 144 -20.23 -6.74 6.48
N GLU A 145 -19.05 -7.33 6.35
CA GLU A 145 -17.79 -6.72 6.72
C GLU A 145 -16.85 -6.65 5.51
N VAL A 146 -16.00 -5.63 5.50
CA VAL A 146 -15.00 -5.45 4.45
C VAL A 146 -13.58 -5.56 5.00
N ALA A 147 -12.70 -6.06 4.17
CA ALA A 147 -11.27 -6.05 4.45
C ALA A 147 -10.49 -5.59 3.21
N THR A 148 -9.36 -4.96 3.44
CA THR A 148 -8.33 -4.74 2.43
C THR A 148 -7.26 -5.83 2.54
N LYS A 149 -6.19 -5.74 1.78
CA LYS A 149 -5.05 -6.66 1.94
C LYS A 149 -4.48 -6.71 3.36
N SER A 150 -4.59 -5.63 4.14
CA SER A 150 -3.87 -5.49 5.42
C SER A 150 -4.70 -4.97 6.57
N THR A 151 -5.98 -4.65 6.36
CA THR A 151 -6.88 -4.13 7.40
C THR A 151 -8.25 -4.78 7.29
N VAL A 152 -8.89 -5.09 8.42
CA VAL A 152 -10.32 -5.39 8.48
C VAL A 152 -11.06 -4.12 8.88
N GLY A 153 -12.32 -3.98 8.45
CA GLY A 153 -13.14 -2.79 8.63
C GLY A 153 -13.02 -1.80 7.46
N GLY A 154 -11.87 -1.76 6.78
CA GLY A 154 -11.65 -0.86 5.64
C GLY A 154 -11.64 0.64 6.00
N ASN A 155 -11.57 0.99 7.30
CA ASN A 155 -11.60 2.38 7.79
C ASN A 155 -10.22 3.08 7.64
N VAL A 156 -9.66 2.97 6.45
CA VAL A 156 -8.35 3.52 6.07
C VAL A 156 -8.43 4.19 4.71
N THR A 157 -7.56 5.16 4.50
CA THR A 157 -7.39 5.89 3.23
C THR A 157 -5.96 5.72 2.73
N PHE A 158 -5.72 5.95 1.44
CA PHE A 158 -4.35 5.90 0.90
C PHE A 158 -3.51 7.09 1.39
N PHE A 159 -4.04 8.31 1.26
CA PHE A 159 -3.35 9.49 1.76
C PHE A 159 -3.80 9.83 3.18
N SER A 160 -2.84 10.15 4.04
CA SER A 160 -3.14 10.77 5.32
C SER A 160 -3.83 12.12 5.10
N PRO A 161 -4.77 12.52 5.96
CA PRO A 161 -5.49 13.78 5.82
C PRO A 161 -4.56 14.96 5.60
N LYS A 162 -4.94 15.87 4.70
CA LYS A 162 -4.14 17.04 4.30
C LYS A 162 -3.93 18.02 5.46
N ASN A 163 -4.92 18.12 6.36
CA ASN A 163 -4.90 19.04 7.49
C ASN A 163 -5.08 18.32 8.82
N PRO A 164 -4.29 18.67 9.86
CA PRO A 164 -4.56 18.21 11.22
C PRO A 164 -5.91 18.69 11.78
N LYS A 165 -6.49 19.73 11.16
CA LYS A 165 -7.79 20.30 11.50
C LYS A 165 -8.96 19.69 10.72
N ASP A 166 -8.69 18.79 9.79
CA ASP A 166 -9.77 18.05 9.13
C ASP A 166 -10.52 17.26 10.22
N THR A 167 -11.79 17.59 10.37
CA THR A 167 -12.64 17.01 11.39
C THR A 167 -12.70 15.50 11.24
N VAL A 168 -12.97 14.78 12.32
CA VAL A 168 -13.14 13.32 12.32
C VAL A 168 -14.14 12.91 11.23
N GLU A 169 -15.19 13.69 11.02
CA GLU A 169 -16.21 13.47 9.99
C GLU A 169 -15.70 13.45 8.55
N ILE A 170 -14.69 14.32 8.20
CA ILE A 170 -14.09 14.33 6.87
C ILE A 170 -13.19 13.10 6.68
N ARG A 171 -12.55 12.64 7.76
CA ARG A 171 -11.68 11.44 7.72
C ARG A 171 -12.49 10.16 7.52
N GLU A 172 -13.68 10.09 8.10
CA GLU A 172 -14.58 8.94 8.00
C GLU A 172 -15.22 8.80 6.62
N LYS A 173 -15.44 9.91 5.91
CA LYS A 173 -16.10 9.90 4.59
C LYS A 173 -15.29 9.31 3.46
N ASP A 174 -13.95 9.39 3.50
CA ASP A 174 -13.08 9.00 2.39
C ASP A 174 -12.34 7.67 2.66
N THR A 175 -12.89 6.80 3.53
CA THR A 175 -12.33 5.48 3.79
C THR A 175 -12.65 4.50 2.66
N PHE A 176 -11.84 3.45 2.50
CA PHE A 176 -12.13 2.40 1.52
C PHE A 176 -13.46 1.71 1.77
N ARG A 177 -13.87 1.57 3.06
CA ARG A 177 -15.19 1.07 3.43
C ARG A 177 -16.29 1.93 2.82
N ASN A 178 -16.26 3.23 3.07
CA ASN A 178 -17.30 4.13 2.60
C ASN A 178 -17.31 4.24 1.08
N MET A 179 -16.14 4.41 0.46
CA MET A 179 -16.03 4.41 -0.99
C MET A 179 -16.62 3.14 -1.63
N PHE A 180 -16.40 1.97 -1.03
CA PHE A 180 -16.94 0.71 -1.56
C PHE A 180 -18.46 0.65 -1.46
N PHE A 181 -19.04 0.92 -0.29
CA PHE A 181 -20.49 0.85 -0.10
C PHE A 181 -21.23 1.97 -0.85
N GLU A 182 -20.67 3.18 -0.92
CA GLU A 182 -21.20 4.27 -1.75
C GLU A 182 -21.20 3.87 -3.23
N THR A 183 -20.12 3.24 -3.69
CA THR A 183 -20.05 2.75 -5.08
C THR A 183 -21.08 1.65 -5.33
N CYS A 184 -21.23 0.66 -4.43
CA CYS A 184 -22.27 -0.37 -4.55
C CYS A 184 -23.66 0.26 -4.71
N LYS A 185 -23.99 1.21 -3.85
CA LYS A 185 -25.27 1.95 -3.91
C LYS A 185 -25.43 2.71 -5.23
N LYS A 186 -24.39 3.38 -5.70
CA LYS A 186 -24.42 4.19 -6.92
C LYS A 186 -24.57 3.35 -8.18
N VAL A 187 -23.90 2.20 -8.25
CA VAL A 187 -24.01 1.29 -9.41
C VAL A 187 -25.20 0.36 -9.32
N GLY A 188 -25.98 0.40 -8.23
CA GLY A 188 -27.20 -0.40 -8.06
C GLY A 188 -26.94 -1.85 -7.63
N VAL A 189 -25.84 -2.11 -6.92
CA VAL A 189 -25.53 -3.43 -6.36
C VAL A 189 -26.09 -3.56 -4.96
N ASN A 190 -27.00 -4.53 -4.78
CA ASN A 190 -27.53 -4.88 -3.47
C ASN A 190 -26.74 -6.06 -2.88
N TYR A 191 -25.66 -5.78 -2.16
CA TYR A 191 -24.81 -6.80 -1.53
C TYR A 191 -25.52 -7.55 -0.39
N GLU A 192 -26.63 -7.03 0.15
CA GLU A 192 -27.42 -7.72 1.21
C GLU A 192 -28.06 -9.01 0.69
N GLU A 193 -28.27 -9.13 -0.62
CA GLU A 193 -28.82 -10.31 -1.28
C GLU A 193 -27.73 -11.35 -1.65
N PHE A 194 -26.47 -11.07 -1.40
CA PHE A 194 -25.38 -11.99 -1.75
C PHE A 194 -25.40 -13.23 -0.86
N PRO A 195 -25.06 -14.42 -1.41
CA PRO A 195 -24.85 -15.62 -0.61
C PRO A 195 -23.83 -15.41 0.51
N LYS A 196 -24.25 -15.63 1.75
CA LYS A 196 -23.47 -15.32 2.95
C LYS A 196 -22.26 -16.25 3.16
N GLU A 197 -22.31 -17.43 2.57
CA GLU A 197 -21.26 -18.45 2.59
C GLU A 197 -20.13 -18.15 1.61
N PHE A 198 -20.29 -17.20 0.70
CA PHE A 198 -19.26 -16.86 -0.28
C PHE A 198 -18.31 -15.79 0.23
N MET A 199 -17.06 -15.89 -0.21
CA MET A 199 -16.01 -14.91 0.03
C MET A 199 -15.71 -14.14 -1.26
N TYR A 200 -15.87 -12.83 -1.21
CA TYR A 200 -15.81 -11.96 -2.37
C TYR A 200 -14.52 -11.15 -2.36
N SER A 201 -13.83 -11.11 -3.50
CA SER A 201 -12.73 -10.15 -3.73
C SER A 201 -13.05 -9.25 -4.89
N PHE A 202 -13.12 -7.98 -4.59
CA PHE A 202 -13.35 -6.91 -5.56
C PHE A 202 -12.11 -6.06 -5.77
N VAL A 203 -12.07 -5.36 -6.90
CA VAL A 203 -11.20 -4.22 -7.14
C VAL A 203 -12.08 -2.99 -7.29
N LEU A 204 -11.92 -2.05 -6.38
CA LEU A 204 -12.61 -0.76 -6.37
C LEU A 204 -11.80 0.25 -7.16
N GLN A 205 -12.42 0.89 -8.15
CA GLN A 205 -11.96 2.10 -8.80
C GLN A 205 -12.84 3.28 -8.37
N HIS A 206 -12.21 4.31 -7.81
CA HIS A 206 -12.93 5.47 -7.28
C HIS A 206 -12.18 6.76 -7.58
N PRO A 207 -12.84 7.87 -8.01
CA PRO A 207 -12.18 9.14 -8.36
C PRO A 207 -11.31 9.71 -7.23
N LYS A 208 -11.72 9.54 -5.97
CA LYS A 208 -10.96 9.99 -4.79
C LYS A 208 -9.73 9.12 -4.48
N ASN A 209 -9.58 7.97 -5.14
CA ASN A 209 -8.49 7.03 -4.91
C ASN A 209 -7.76 6.66 -6.21
N ARG A 210 -7.25 7.66 -6.92
CA ARG A 210 -6.45 7.47 -8.12
C ARG A 210 -5.06 6.90 -7.78
N ILE A 211 -4.72 5.76 -8.38
CA ILE A 211 -3.37 5.17 -8.28
C ILE A 211 -2.50 5.69 -9.44
N VAL A 212 -2.78 5.28 -10.68
CA VAL A 212 -2.13 5.76 -11.90
C VAL A 212 -3.17 6.27 -12.89
N LEU A 213 -4.19 5.45 -13.17
CA LEU A 213 -5.20 5.77 -14.17
C LEU A 213 -6.10 6.93 -13.70
N PRO A 214 -6.46 7.85 -14.59
CA PRO A 214 -7.47 8.85 -14.28
C PRO A 214 -8.86 8.18 -14.20
N ILE A 215 -9.32 7.96 -12.97
CA ILE A 215 -10.64 7.38 -12.71
C ILE A 215 -11.65 8.52 -12.61
N THR A 216 -12.57 8.59 -13.56
CA THR A 216 -13.65 9.60 -13.60
C THR A 216 -14.97 9.10 -13.04
N GLU A 217 -15.16 7.78 -13.03
CA GLU A 217 -16.38 7.11 -12.58
C GLU A 217 -16.04 5.97 -11.63
N GLU A 218 -16.90 5.74 -10.66
CA GLU A 218 -16.76 4.62 -9.73
C GLU A 218 -17.07 3.30 -10.45
N LYS A 219 -16.23 2.29 -10.24
CA LYS A 219 -16.39 0.94 -10.80
C LYS A 219 -15.98 -0.12 -9.78
N ILE A 220 -16.67 -1.25 -9.84
CA ILE A 220 -16.38 -2.43 -9.03
C ILE A 220 -16.14 -3.60 -9.98
N TYR A 221 -14.98 -4.24 -9.85
CA TYR A 221 -14.63 -5.47 -10.56
C TYR A 221 -14.59 -6.63 -9.58
N ILE A 222 -15.25 -7.74 -9.87
CA ILE A 222 -15.08 -8.97 -9.10
C ILE A 222 -13.89 -9.75 -9.68
N THR A 223 -12.87 -9.93 -8.87
CA THR A 223 -11.62 -10.63 -9.25
C THR A 223 -11.47 -11.99 -8.60
N GLY A 224 -12.25 -12.26 -7.55
CA GLY A 224 -12.28 -13.55 -6.87
C GLY A 224 -13.62 -13.82 -6.23
N LEU A 225 -14.09 -15.04 -6.33
CA LEU A 225 -15.30 -15.55 -5.69
C LEU A 225 -15.00 -16.97 -5.21
N TYR A 226 -15.08 -17.18 -3.89
CA TYR A 226 -14.58 -18.41 -3.27
C TYR A 226 -15.54 -18.98 -2.23
N THR A 227 -15.48 -20.29 -2.07
CA THR A 227 -15.90 -20.98 -0.85
C THR A 227 -14.71 -21.78 -0.32
N ILE A 228 -14.65 -21.97 1.00
CA ILE A 228 -13.60 -22.75 1.64
C ILE A 228 -14.24 -23.82 2.52
N ASN A 229 -13.82 -25.05 2.33
CA ASN A 229 -14.12 -26.11 3.28
C ASN A 229 -13.23 -25.93 4.50
N GLN A 230 -13.82 -25.69 5.68
CA GLN A 230 -13.09 -25.37 6.91
C GLN A 230 -12.29 -26.57 7.46
N ASP A 231 -12.72 -27.80 7.18
CA ASP A 231 -12.07 -29.04 7.66
C ASP A 231 -10.89 -29.44 6.75
N THR A 232 -11.08 -29.34 5.44
CA THR A 232 -10.07 -29.75 4.45
C THR A 232 -9.17 -28.62 4.01
N LEU A 233 -9.55 -27.37 4.28
CA LEU A 233 -8.93 -26.13 3.81
C LEU A 233 -8.81 -26.07 2.27
N GLU A 234 -9.74 -26.71 1.58
CA GLU A 234 -9.86 -26.67 0.13
C GLU A 234 -10.62 -25.41 -0.30
N VAL A 235 -9.98 -24.64 -1.16
CA VAL A 235 -10.55 -23.43 -1.78
C VAL A 235 -11.20 -23.81 -3.08
N ASN A 236 -12.47 -23.52 -3.21
CA ASN A 236 -13.21 -23.66 -4.44
C ASN A 236 -13.46 -22.29 -5.05
N GLN A 237 -12.93 -22.07 -6.24
CA GLN A 237 -13.17 -20.85 -7.00
C GLN A 237 -14.46 -20.98 -7.80
N LEU A 238 -15.39 -20.06 -7.60
CA LEU A 238 -16.72 -20.09 -8.20
C LEU A 238 -16.78 -19.26 -9.49
N ASN A 239 -17.80 -19.53 -10.30
CA ASN A 239 -18.03 -18.81 -11.56
C ASN A 239 -18.51 -17.38 -11.31
N ARG A 240 -17.65 -16.41 -11.61
CA ARG A 240 -17.95 -14.97 -11.46
C ARG A 240 -19.06 -14.50 -12.40
N ALA A 241 -19.10 -14.99 -13.63
CA ALA A 241 -20.11 -14.56 -14.61
C ALA A 241 -21.51 -15.00 -14.20
N GLY A 242 -21.66 -16.23 -13.72
CA GLY A 242 -22.94 -16.73 -13.17
C GLY A 242 -23.41 -15.92 -11.96
N PHE A 243 -22.50 -15.58 -11.06
CA PHE A 243 -22.78 -14.74 -9.91
C PHE A 243 -23.28 -13.34 -10.33
N ILE A 244 -22.58 -12.67 -11.25
CA ILE A 244 -22.97 -11.32 -11.72
C ILE A 244 -24.36 -11.36 -12.35
N LYS A 245 -24.64 -12.35 -13.16
CA LYS A 245 -25.95 -12.52 -13.82
C LYS A 245 -27.09 -12.65 -12.79
N ASN A 246 -26.84 -13.40 -11.73
CA ASN A 246 -27.89 -13.74 -10.75
C ASN A 246 -28.08 -12.67 -9.67
N TYR A 247 -27.01 -11.96 -9.26
CA TYR A 247 -27.03 -11.10 -8.07
C TYR A 247 -26.64 -9.64 -8.31
N CYS A 248 -26.05 -9.30 -9.46
CA CYS A 248 -25.52 -7.95 -9.67
C CYS A 248 -26.15 -7.19 -10.84
N ALA A 249 -27.13 -7.75 -11.51
CA ALA A 249 -27.79 -7.14 -12.69
C ALA A 249 -26.79 -6.51 -13.69
N ASN A 250 -25.62 -7.12 -13.85
CA ASN A 250 -24.46 -6.65 -14.66
C ASN A 250 -23.82 -5.31 -14.17
N ALA A 251 -24.14 -4.85 -12.98
CA ALA A 251 -23.54 -3.62 -12.42
C ALA A 251 -22.09 -3.81 -11.92
N VAL A 252 -21.71 -5.05 -11.61
CA VAL A 252 -20.33 -5.43 -11.28
C VAL A 252 -19.62 -5.93 -12.54
N LEU A 253 -18.40 -5.48 -12.75
CA LEU A 253 -17.58 -5.86 -13.91
C LEU A 253 -16.70 -7.08 -13.57
N THR A 254 -16.29 -7.81 -14.61
CA THR A 254 -15.16 -8.75 -14.54
C THR A 254 -13.96 -8.16 -15.27
N PRO A 255 -12.72 -8.52 -14.85
CA PRO A 255 -11.57 -8.28 -15.71
C PRO A 255 -11.80 -8.88 -17.10
N LYS A 256 -11.42 -8.15 -18.14
CA LYS A 256 -11.62 -8.62 -19.51
C LYS A 256 -10.72 -9.81 -19.80
N PRO A 257 -11.23 -10.92 -20.35
CA PRO A 257 -10.38 -11.97 -20.85
C PRO A 257 -9.53 -11.43 -22.02
N LEU A 258 -8.26 -11.79 -22.04
CA LEU A 258 -7.31 -11.40 -23.06
C LEU A 258 -6.85 -12.61 -23.87
N PHE A 259 -6.68 -12.41 -25.17
CA PHE A 259 -6.22 -13.44 -26.08
C PHE A 259 -5.05 -12.87 -26.88
N SER A 260 -4.02 -13.69 -27.07
CA SER A 260 -2.89 -13.36 -27.94
C SER A 260 -2.91 -14.27 -29.17
N VAL A 261 -2.41 -13.77 -30.28
CA VAL A 261 -2.42 -14.49 -31.55
C VAL A 261 -1.70 -15.83 -31.49
N ASP A 262 -0.61 -15.91 -30.73
CA ASP A 262 0.21 -17.10 -30.57
C ASP A 262 0.01 -17.83 -29.22
N TYR A 263 -0.87 -17.31 -28.36
CA TYR A 263 -1.16 -17.87 -27.02
C TYR A 263 0.07 -18.10 -26.15
N THR A 264 1.17 -17.41 -26.43
CA THR A 264 2.40 -17.48 -25.63
C THR A 264 2.54 -16.27 -24.71
N VAL A 265 3.29 -16.41 -23.63
CA VAL A 265 3.65 -15.28 -22.76
C VAL A 265 4.30 -14.14 -23.55
N ALA A 266 5.16 -14.49 -24.52
CA ALA A 266 5.82 -13.52 -25.39
C ALA A 266 4.81 -12.73 -26.23
N GLY A 267 3.81 -13.39 -26.79
CA GLY A 267 2.70 -12.77 -27.51
C GLY A 267 1.90 -11.82 -26.63
N PHE A 268 1.46 -12.27 -25.47
CA PHE A 268 0.76 -11.41 -24.50
C PHE A 268 1.61 -10.20 -24.09
N LYS A 269 2.91 -10.40 -23.86
CA LYS A 269 3.83 -9.32 -23.52
C LYS A 269 3.95 -8.29 -24.65
N LYS A 270 4.06 -8.76 -25.90
CA LYS A 270 4.16 -7.92 -27.09
C LYS A 270 2.89 -7.08 -27.29
N GLU A 271 1.71 -7.68 -27.13
CA GLU A 271 0.44 -7.03 -27.39
C GLU A 271 -0.02 -6.11 -26.26
N PHE A 272 0.11 -6.55 -25.00
CA PHE A 272 -0.51 -5.89 -23.84
C PHE A 272 0.48 -5.29 -22.83
N ALA A 273 1.75 -5.59 -22.92
CA ALA A 273 2.74 -5.18 -21.93
C ALA A 273 4.11 -4.84 -22.53
N SER A 274 4.12 -4.19 -23.69
CA SER A 274 5.31 -3.68 -24.37
C SER A 274 5.44 -2.16 -24.23
N MET A 275 6.59 -1.61 -24.64
CA MET A 275 6.78 -0.14 -24.70
C MET A 275 5.82 0.56 -25.68
N ASN A 276 5.16 -0.18 -26.58
CA ASN A 276 4.14 0.34 -27.48
C ASN A 276 2.71 0.28 -26.86
N SER A 277 2.55 -0.41 -25.73
CA SER A 277 1.25 -0.50 -25.06
C SER A 277 0.95 0.81 -24.35
N PRO A 278 -0.30 1.34 -24.43
CA PRO A 278 -0.65 2.58 -23.75
C PRO A 278 -0.61 2.39 -22.22
N TYR A 279 -0.24 3.43 -21.48
CA TYR A 279 -0.09 3.35 -20.02
C TYR A 279 -1.39 3.09 -19.25
N ASN A 280 -2.55 3.25 -19.91
CA ASN A 280 -3.87 2.97 -19.30
C ASN A 280 -4.17 1.47 -19.19
N LEU A 281 -3.32 0.60 -19.71
CA LEU A 281 -3.37 -0.83 -19.50
C LEU A 281 -2.27 -1.22 -18.51
N MET A 282 -2.65 -1.76 -17.34
CA MET A 282 -1.69 -2.10 -16.29
C MET A 282 -0.84 -3.32 -16.65
N GLY A 283 -1.36 -4.22 -17.51
CA GLY A 283 -0.72 -5.45 -17.97
C GLY A 283 -1.68 -6.63 -18.03
N VAL A 284 -1.15 -7.83 -17.93
CA VAL A 284 -1.89 -9.10 -17.99
C VAL A 284 -1.67 -9.90 -16.71
N VAL A 285 -2.73 -10.54 -16.24
CA VAL A 285 -2.68 -11.54 -15.17
C VAL A 285 -3.08 -12.90 -15.77
N PHE A 286 -2.31 -13.92 -15.44
CA PHE A 286 -2.58 -15.31 -15.74
C PHE A 286 -3.00 -15.99 -14.44
N ASN A 287 -4.10 -16.71 -14.46
CA ASN A 287 -4.64 -17.44 -13.33
C ASN A 287 -4.67 -18.93 -13.65
N ASN A 288 -4.04 -19.76 -12.82
CA ASN A 288 -4.18 -21.20 -12.91
C ASN A 288 -5.46 -21.62 -12.16
N MET A 289 -6.40 -22.20 -12.88
CA MET A 289 -7.71 -22.57 -12.33
C MET A 289 -7.66 -23.82 -11.46
N ILE A 290 -6.58 -24.62 -11.56
CA ILE A 290 -6.40 -25.88 -10.83
C ILE A 290 -5.62 -25.66 -9.55
N THR A 291 -4.49 -24.94 -9.62
CA THR A 291 -3.58 -24.73 -8.47
C THR A 291 -3.84 -23.44 -7.71
N GLY A 292 -4.61 -22.52 -8.27
CA GLY A 292 -4.83 -21.16 -7.75
C GLY A 292 -3.63 -20.22 -7.93
N GLU A 293 -2.57 -20.67 -8.57
CA GLU A 293 -1.39 -19.87 -8.84
C GLU A 293 -1.70 -18.71 -9.79
N ARG A 294 -1.00 -17.60 -9.60
CA ARG A 294 -1.18 -16.39 -10.41
C ARG A 294 0.14 -15.81 -10.86
N MET A 295 0.22 -15.50 -12.15
CA MET A 295 1.36 -14.83 -12.77
C MET A 295 0.92 -13.51 -13.35
N LYS A 296 1.87 -12.61 -13.63
CA LYS A 296 1.58 -11.33 -14.27
C LYS A 296 2.73 -10.87 -15.15
N VAL A 297 2.35 -10.13 -16.17
CA VAL A 297 3.25 -9.28 -16.96
C VAL A 297 2.76 -7.85 -16.84
N ARG A 298 3.63 -6.93 -16.44
CA ARG A 298 3.30 -5.54 -16.27
C ARG A 298 3.68 -4.70 -17.49
N ASN A 299 2.83 -3.75 -17.83
CA ASN A 299 3.12 -2.77 -18.85
C ASN A 299 4.21 -1.79 -18.36
N PRO A 300 5.36 -1.69 -19.06
CA PRO A 300 6.43 -0.81 -18.64
C PRO A 300 6.03 0.67 -18.60
N ASN A 301 5.17 1.13 -19.54
CA ASN A 301 4.68 2.51 -19.54
C ASN A 301 3.80 2.82 -18.32
N TYR A 302 2.98 1.85 -17.87
CA TYR A 302 2.24 1.97 -16.62
C TYR A 302 3.19 2.06 -15.41
N GLU A 303 4.21 1.19 -15.36
CA GLU A 303 5.19 1.20 -14.26
C GLU A 303 6.01 2.51 -14.21
N LEU A 304 6.35 3.11 -15.36
CA LEU A 304 7.00 4.42 -15.39
C LEU A 304 6.16 5.49 -14.69
N VAL A 305 4.86 5.58 -15.02
CA VAL A 305 3.95 6.56 -14.38
C VAL A 305 3.75 6.26 -12.89
N LYS A 306 3.62 4.98 -12.53
CA LYS A 306 3.49 4.53 -11.14
C LYS A 306 4.74 4.87 -10.31
N ASN A 307 5.93 4.62 -10.87
CA ASN A 307 7.19 4.93 -10.20
C ASN A 307 7.41 6.44 -10.06
N ALA A 308 6.93 7.24 -11.02
CA ALA A 308 6.91 8.69 -10.89
C ALA A 308 6.05 9.17 -9.72
N LYS A 309 4.93 8.48 -9.43
CA LYS A 309 4.09 8.78 -8.26
C LYS A 309 4.80 8.46 -6.94
N GLY A 310 5.59 7.38 -6.90
CA GLY A 310 6.23 6.90 -5.67
C GLY A 310 5.25 6.26 -4.67
N THR A 311 5.74 5.98 -3.48
CA THR A 311 4.99 5.26 -2.41
C THR A 311 4.64 6.14 -1.21
N GLU A 312 4.98 7.42 -1.27
CA GLU A 312 4.76 8.34 -0.15
C GLU A 312 3.27 8.57 0.12
N ASN A 313 2.85 8.29 1.35
CA ASN A 313 1.48 8.49 1.79
C ASN A 313 1.20 9.92 2.30
N LYS A 314 2.25 10.73 2.49
CA LYS A 314 2.14 12.15 2.87
C LYS A 314 2.41 13.01 1.64
N MET A 315 1.37 13.66 1.13
CA MET A 315 1.45 14.45 -0.11
C MET A 315 2.54 15.53 -0.08
N MET A 316 2.75 16.18 1.07
CA MET A 316 3.82 17.18 1.20
C MET A 316 5.21 16.52 1.15
N LEU A 317 5.39 15.34 1.74
CA LEU A 317 6.66 14.59 1.64
C LEU A 317 6.90 14.15 0.20
N GLN A 318 5.88 13.66 -0.48
CA GLN A 318 5.95 13.32 -1.91
C GLN A 318 6.39 14.53 -2.74
N TYR A 319 5.78 15.71 -2.54
CA TYR A 319 6.19 16.94 -3.21
C TYR A 319 7.67 17.27 -2.95
N LEU A 320 8.12 17.18 -1.70
CA LEU A 320 9.50 17.48 -1.34
C LEU A 320 10.50 16.50 -1.93
N SER A 321 10.15 15.20 -2.00
CA SER A 321 10.95 14.16 -2.64
C SER A 321 11.06 14.38 -4.15
N LEU A 322 9.94 14.69 -4.81
CA LEU A 322 9.93 15.03 -6.24
C LEU A 322 10.69 16.33 -6.53
N ARG A 323 10.60 17.32 -5.66
CA ARG A 323 11.34 18.59 -5.77
C ARG A 323 12.84 18.36 -5.62
N HIS A 324 13.24 17.57 -4.66
CA HIS A 324 14.65 17.21 -4.43
C HIS A 324 15.27 16.52 -5.67
N GLY A 325 14.51 15.63 -6.30
CA GLY A 325 14.90 14.95 -7.54
C GLY A 325 14.65 15.72 -8.84
N GLY A 326 14.14 16.98 -8.78
CA GLY A 326 13.84 17.77 -9.98
C GLY A 326 12.67 17.30 -10.83
N ARG A 327 11.84 16.35 -10.32
CA ARG A 327 10.79 15.62 -11.08
C ARG A 327 9.37 16.18 -10.94
N VAL A 328 9.18 17.33 -10.29
CA VAL A 328 7.84 17.92 -10.08
C VAL A 328 7.09 18.17 -11.39
N ALA A 329 7.77 18.71 -12.40
CA ALA A 329 7.16 19.01 -13.70
C ALA A 329 6.74 17.73 -14.44
N GLU A 330 7.56 16.69 -14.41
CA GLU A 330 7.25 15.37 -14.97
C GLU A 330 6.03 14.75 -14.28
N TYR A 331 6.02 14.76 -12.95
CA TYR A 331 4.89 14.26 -12.16
C TYR A 331 3.58 14.97 -12.52
N LEU A 332 3.58 16.31 -12.58
CA LEU A 332 2.38 17.10 -12.89
C LEU A 332 1.86 16.91 -14.32
N LYS A 333 2.66 16.37 -15.27
CA LYS A 333 2.15 15.96 -16.59
C LYS A 333 1.19 14.79 -16.47
N SER A 334 1.49 13.83 -15.60
CA SER A 334 0.66 12.63 -15.38
C SER A 334 -0.46 12.85 -14.35
N PHE A 335 -0.26 13.77 -13.40
CA PHE A 335 -1.15 14.03 -12.26
C PHE A 335 -1.46 15.54 -12.12
N PRO A 336 -2.12 16.16 -13.11
CA PRO A 336 -2.37 17.62 -13.13
C PRO A 336 -3.28 18.10 -11.99
N GLU A 337 -4.11 17.22 -11.42
CA GLU A 337 -5.00 17.53 -10.29
C GLU A 337 -4.26 18.00 -9.03
N TYR A 338 -3.00 17.62 -8.84
CA TYR A 338 -2.20 18.04 -7.69
C TYR A 338 -1.51 19.41 -7.86
N LYS A 339 -1.71 20.10 -8.98
CA LYS A 339 -1.05 21.39 -9.27
C LYS A 339 -1.34 22.44 -8.21
N THR A 340 -2.56 22.53 -7.72
CA THR A 340 -2.97 23.48 -6.69
C THR A 340 -2.29 23.17 -5.36
N ASP A 341 -2.34 21.92 -4.90
CA ASP A 341 -1.70 21.49 -3.66
C ASP A 341 -0.19 21.73 -3.69
N TYR A 342 0.45 21.39 -4.81
CA TYR A 342 1.89 21.58 -4.99
C TYR A 342 2.29 23.05 -5.05
N SER A 343 1.40 23.92 -5.51
CA SER A 343 1.62 25.39 -5.44
C SER A 343 1.62 25.88 -4.00
N VAL A 344 0.73 25.36 -3.13
CA VAL A 344 0.73 25.67 -1.70
C VAL A 344 2.02 25.20 -1.04
N TYR A 345 2.45 23.98 -1.32
CA TYR A 345 3.71 23.43 -0.76
C TYR A 345 4.93 24.19 -1.25
N ARG A 346 4.96 24.56 -2.54
CA ARG A 346 6.02 25.43 -3.10
C ARG A 346 6.11 26.75 -2.34
N ASN A 347 4.97 27.40 -2.09
CA ASN A 347 4.91 28.66 -1.37
C ASN A 347 5.40 28.50 0.07
N SER A 348 5.08 27.41 0.74
CA SER A 348 5.57 27.10 2.09
C SER A 348 7.09 26.94 2.13
N VAL A 349 7.67 26.23 1.16
CA VAL A 349 9.14 26.09 1.04
C VAL A 349 9.79 27.43 0.71
N HIS A 350 9.16 28.24 -0.15
CA HIS A 350 9.68 29.56 -0.50
C HIS A 350 9.66 30.51 0.70
N ALA A 351 8.59 30.53 1.47
CA ALA A 351 8.49 31.31 2.70
C ALA A 351 9.56 30.85 3.73
N PHE A 352 9.75 29.53 3.89
CA PHE A 352 10.80 29.00 4.75
C PHE A 352 12.20 29.48 4.31
N THR A 353 12.48 29.42 3.01
CA THR A 353 13.76 29.85 2.42
C THR A 353 14.01 31.34 2.67
N LYS A 354 12.99 32.20 2.45
CA LYS A 354 13.05 33.65 2.70
C LYS A 354 13.32 33.92 4.17
N ASN A 355 12.60 33.30 5.07
CA ASN A 355 12.75 33.48 6.50
C ASN A 355 14.11 32.97 7.00
N LEU A 356 14.59 31.84 6.46
CA LEU A 356 15.93 31.31 6.78
C LEU A 356 17.03 32.33 6.40
N HIS A 357 16.96 32.88 5.18
CA HIS A 357 17.91 33.89 4.71
C HIS A 357 17.87 35.12 5.58
N GLN A 358 16.67 35.65 5.86
CA GLN A 358 16.53 36.85 6.72
C GLN A 358 17.07 36.62 8.15
N ASN A 359 16.73 35.48 8.76
CA ASN A 359 17.23 35.12 10.09
C ASN A 359 18.76 34.95 10.08
N TYR A 360 19.35 34.40 9.01
CA TYR A 360 20.78 34.29 8.85
C TYR A 360 21.43 35.70 8.81
N LEU A 361 20.90 36.63 8.00
CA LEU A 361 21.41 37.99 7.89
C LEU A 361 21.28 38.72 9.23
N ASP A 362 20.14 38.65 9.89
CA ASP A 362 19.87 39.33 11.16
C ASP A 362 20.77 38.79 12.28
N CYS A 363 21.17 37.52 12.24
CA CYS A 363 22.03 36.90 13.24
C CYS A 363 23.52 37.18 12.98
N PHE A 364 24.03 36.79 11.80
CA PHE A 364 25.47 36.72 11.54
C PHE A 364 26.02 37.99 10.87
N VAL A 365 25.19 38.68 10.10
CA VAL A 365 25.63 39.90 9.38
C VAL A 365 25.28 41.16 10.18
N PHE A 366 23.99 41.36 10.48
CA PHE A 366 23.52 42.59 11.14
C PHE A 366 23.55 42.53 12.66
N LYS A 367 23.71 41.34 13.25
CA LYS A 367 23.79 41.11 14.72
C LYS A 367 22.64 41.78 15.49
N LYS A 368 21.40 41.72 14.94
CA LYS A 368 20.23 42.39 15.51
C LYS A 368 19.80 41.84 16.86
N LYS A 369 19.98 40.51 17.07
CA LYS A 369 19.62 39.82 18.31
C LYS A 369 20.49 38.60 18.52
N PRO A 370 20.59 38.10 19.78
CA PRO A 370 21.34 36.87 20.10
C PRO A 370 20.79 35.63 19.38
N PHE A 371 21.67 34.70 19.02
CA PHE A 371 21.29 33.45 18.34
C PHE A 371 20.21 32.65 19.08
N ALA A 372 20.20 32.72 20.42
CA ALA A 372 19.20 32.02 21.24
C ALA A 372 17.76 32.45 20.97
N GLU A 373 17.53 33.67 20.55
CA GLU A 373 16.20 34.27 20.32
C GLU A 373 15.60 33.94 18.93
N PHE A 374 16.38 33.31 18.04
CA PHE A 374 15.86 32.91 16.74
C PHE A 374 15.01 31.66 16.82
N PRO A 375 13.99 31.49 15.93
CA PRO A 375 13.10 30.33 15.95
C PRO A 375 13.89 29.02 15.74
N GLN A 376 13.59 28.04 16.56
CA GLN A 376 14.32 26.78 16.64
C GLN A 376 14.40 26.05 15.29
N GLN A 377 13.36 26.12 14.47
CA GLN A 377 13.30 25.48 13.15
C GLN A 377 14.38 25.94 12.16
N TYR A 378 14.95 27.15 12.35
CA TYR A 378 15.98 27.70 11.47
C TYR A 378 17.39 27.53 12.03
N LYS A 379 17.57 27.40 13.35
CA LYS A 379 18.87 27.44 14.02
C LYS A 379 19.90 26.49 13.42
N LYS A 380 19.51 25.22 13.19
CA LYS A 380 20.38 24.20 12.57
C LYS A 380 20.92 24.66 11.22
N TYR A 381 20.06 25.20 10.38
CA TYR A 381 20.41 25.62 9.02
C TYR A 381 21.19 26.94 8.99
N MET A 382 20.91 27.85 9.92
CA MET A 382 21.68 29.06 10.09
C MET A 382 23.15 28.77 10.45
N ILE A 383 23.39 27.80 11.35
CA ILE A 383 24.74 27.33 11.69
C ILE A 383 25.43 26.70 10.45
N GLN A 384 24.71 25.86 9.71
CA GLN A 384 25.25 25.21 8.52
C GLN A 384 25.61 26.23 7.42
N LEU A 385 24.76 27.21 7.20
CA LEU A 385 25.04 28.31 6.26
C LEU A 385 26.25 29.16 6.70
N ASN A 386 26.37 29.45 8.00
CA ASN A 386 27.52 30.17 8.50
C ASN A 386 28.82 29.36 8.38
N LYS A 387 28.77 28.06 8.62
CA LYS A 387 29.91 27.18 8.40
C LYS A 387 30.34 27.19 6.92
N LYS A 388 29.42 27.08 6.00
CA LYS A 388 29.70 27.16 4.55
C LYS A 388 30.22 28.54 4.12
N TYR A 389 29.72 29.61 4.74
CA TYR A 389 30.27 30.94 4.51
C TYR A 389 31.74 31.03 4.90
N ILE A 390 32.12 30.54 6.08
CA ILE A 390 33.51 30.55 6.57
C ILE A 390 34.42 29.69 5.72
N GLU A 391 33.98 28.49 5.36
CA GLU A 391 34.79 27.47 4.67
C GLU A 391 34.93 27.73 3.16
N GLU A 392 33.86 28.20 2.49
CA GLU A 392 33.79 28.21 1.02
C GLU A 392 33.69 29.64 0.43
N LEU A 393 32.91 30.53 1.07
CA LEU A 393 32.54 31.81 0.45
C LEU A 393 33.45 32.98 0.85
N ARG A 394 33.93 32.97 2.10
CA ARG A 394 34.69 34.08 2.68
C ARG A 394 36.00 34.33 1.95
N GLU A 395 36.74 33.29 1.61
CA GLU A 395 38.03 33.42 0.90
C GLU A 395 37.82 34.02 -0.48
N ASN A 396 36.74 33.71 -1.15
CA ASN A 396 36.38 34.20 -2.48
C ASN A 396 35.64 35.56 -2.44
N ARG A 397 35.58 36.22 -1.26
CA ARG A 397 34.82 37.47 -1.03
C ARG A 397 33.35 37.39 -1.45
N ASN A 398 32.77 36.21 -1.46
CA ASN A 398 31.34 35.97 -1.75
C ASN A 398 30.52 36.09 -0.45
N CYS A 399 29.23 36.39 -0.59
CA CYS A 399 28.28 36.44 0.53
C CYS A 399 27.20 35.34 0.37
N VAL A 400 26.51 35.06 1.47
CA VAL A 400 25.34 34.17 1.44
C VAL A 400 24.17 34.94 0.85
N THR A 401 23.97 34.77 -0.46
CA THR A 401 22.84 35.38 -1.21
C THR A 401 21.56 34.56 -1.04
N PHE A 402 20.41 35.15 -1.38
CA PHE A 402 19.14 34.42 -1.42
C PHE A 402 19.19 33.19 -2.36
N ASN A 403 19.84 33.34 -3.52
CA ASN A 403 20.01 32.22 -4.47
C ASN A 403 20.85 31.09 -3.85
N TYR A 404 21.91 31.42 -3.13
CA TYR A 404 22.70 30.42 -2.42
C TYR A 404 21.87 29.68 -1.36
N VAL A 405 21.05 30.41 -0.57
CA VAL A 405 20.15 29.77 0.41
C VAL A 405 19.08 28.91 -0.29
N MET A 406 18.59 29.31 -1.45
CA MET A 406 17.63 28.54 -2.24
C MET A 406 18.25 27.21 -2.70
N GLU A 407 19.48 27.24 -3.24
CA GLU A 407 20.22 26.03 -3.60
C GLU A 407 20.51 25.15 -2.38
N PHE A 408 20.89 25.74 -1.26
CA PHE A 408 21.10 25.04 0.00
C PHE A 408 19.81 24.31 0.45
N VAL A 409 18.66 25.00 0.45
CA VAL A 409 17.36 24.41 0.83
C VAL A 409 16.94 23.30 -0.13
N ASN A 410 17.28 23.39 -1.43
CA ASN A 410 17.01 22.34 -2.41
C ASN A 410 17.79 21.05 -2.13
N LYS A 411 18.95 21.14 -1.47
CA LYS A 411 19.79 20.00 -1.09
C LYS A 411 19.43 19.40 0.27
N ILE A 412 18.52 20.02 1.04
CA ILE A 412 18.05 19.46 2.30
C ILE A 412 17.24 18.20 2.01
N GLU A 413 17.53 17.15 2.76
CA GLU A 413 16.80 15.88 2.69
C GLU A 413 15.29 16.12 2.94
N PRO A 414 14.38 15.54 2.12
CA PRO A 414 12.94 15.81 2.16
C PRO A 414 12.29 15.63 3.53
N GLY A 415 12.63 14.56 4.27
CA GLY A 415 12.10 14.33 5.61
C GLY A 415 12.54 15.38 6.62
N ALA A 416 13.80 15.82 6.56
CA ALA A 416 14.34 16.86 7.42
C ALA A 416 13.71 18.24 7.12
N LEU A 417 13.46 18.53 5.84
CA LEU A 417 12.78 19.77 5.45
C LEU A 417 11.31 19.76 5.90
N LEU A 418 10.60 18.63 5.70
CA LEU A 418 9.23 18.44 6.18
C LEU A 418 9.15 18.64 7.71
N PHE A 419 10.10 18.05 8.44
CA PHE A 419 10.17 18.23 9.89
C PHE A 419 10.27 19.69 10.30
N SER A 420 11.07 20.49 9.60
CA SER A 420 11.26 21.91 9.87
C SER A 420 10.04 22.75 9.47
N LEU A 421 9.41 22.43 8.34
CA LEU A 421 8.20 23.12 7.87
C LEU A 421 7.00 22.91 8.81
N ASN A 422 6.91 21.74 9.43
CA ASN A 422 5.84 21.39 10.37
C ASN A 422 6.16 21.74 11.84
N TYR A 423 7.24 22.45 12.10
CA TYR A 423 7.70 22.73 13.48
C TYR A 423 6.62 23.39 14.34
N VAL A 424 6.04 24.49 13.88
CA VAL A 424 5.01 25.23 14.61
C VAL A 424 3.77 24.37 14.90
N VAL A 425 3.32 23.60 13.93
CA VAL A 425 2.15 22.72 14.09
C VAL A 425 2.41 21.65 15.15
N ARG A 426 3.63 21.14 15.25
CA ARG A 426 4.00 20.16 16.27
C ARG A 426 4.12 20.75 17.66
N GLU A 427 4.70 21.94 17.79
CA GLU A 427 4.75 22.65 19.08
C GLU A 427 3.34 22.86 19.63
N HIS A 428 2.41 23.36 18.79
CA HIS A 428 1.03 23.53 19.22
C HIS A 428 0.37 22.24 19.68
N LYS A 429 0.59 21.13 18.97
CA LYS A 429 0.06 19.81 19.37
C LYS A 429 0.62 19.35 20.72
N THR A 430 1.92 19.51 20.93
CA THR A 430 2.58 19.13 22.19
C THR A 430 2.07 19.96 23.36
N VAL A 431 1.82 21.25 23.15
CA VAL A 431 1.25 22.14 24.19
C VAL A 431 -0.20 21.73 24.50
N ILE A 432 -1.03 21.48 23.49
CA ILE A 432 -2.42 21.04 23.69
C ILE A 432 -2.44 19.69 24.43
N GLN A 433 -1.64 18.70 24.04
CA GLN A 433 -1.56 17.42 24.75
C GLN A 433 -1.14 17.57 26.22
N ARG A 434 -0.19 18.44 26.54
CA ARG A 434 0.20 18.72 27.92
C ARG A 434 -0.89 19.43 28.73
N LEU A 435 -1.75 20.21 28.08
CA LEU A 435 -2.89 20.87 28.71
C LEU A 435 -4.10 19.95 28.91
N GLU A 436 -4.19 18.88 28.10
CA GLU A 436 -5.25 17.86 28.18
C GLU A 436 -4.90 16.68 29.09
N GLU A 437 -3.65 16.53 29.54
CA GLU A 437 -3.28 15.54 30.55
C GLU A 437 -3.90 15.91 31.90
N PRO A 438 -4.75 15.04 32.51
CA PRO A 438 -5.34 15.31 33.83
C PRO A 438 -4.23 15.45 34.87
N ILE A 439 -4.37 16.39 35.78
CA ILE A 439 -3.44 16.71 36.89
C ILE A 439 -3.28 15.54 37.88
N GLU A 440 -3.98 14.43 37.71
CA GLU A 440 -3.97 13.26 38.59
C GLU A 440 -2.73 12.35 38.51
N LYS A 441 -1.78 12.58 37.60
CA LYS A 441 -0.56 11.74 37.44
C LYS A 441 0.72 12.30 38.08
N VAL A 442 0.64 13.28 38.98
CA VAL A 442 1.83 13.84 39.64
C VAL A 442 2.14 13.19 41.01
N ILE A 443 1.37 12.21 41.49
CA ILE A 443 1.56 11.60 42.82
C ILE A 443 1.93 10.10 42.75
N ASP A 444 2.53 9.58 41.73
CA ASP A 444 3.09 8.23 41.78
C ASP A 444 4.30 8.03 40.84
N THR A 445 5.37 8.80 41.10
CA THR A 445 6.67 8.49 40.51
C THR A 445 7.75 8.44 41.58
N ALA A 446 7.64 7.46 42.44
CA ALA A 446 8.77 6.86 43.15
C ALA A 446 8.50 5.36 43.20
N THR A 447 8.95 4.64 42.24
CA THR A 447 9.46 3.28 42.19
C THR A 447 9.18 2.63 40.82
N ASP A 448 10.26 2.05 40.31
CA ASP A 448 10.35 1.05 39.25
C ASP A 448 10.44 1.55 37.79
N THR A 449 11.70 1.67 37.40
CA THR A 449 12.20 1.60 36.02
C THR A 449 11.84 0.25 35.38
N VAL A 450 10.91 0.28 34.43
CA VAL A 450 10.81 -0.76 33.38
C VAL A 450 10.77 -0.05 32.02
N GLU A 451 11.78 -0.32 31.23
CA GLU A 451 11.87 0.13 29.85
C GLU A 451 10.69 -0.43 29.03
N VAL A 452 9.77 0.44 28.64
CA VAL A 452 8.80 0.13 27.59
C VAL A 452 9.30 0.77 26.29
N LYS A 453 9.82 -0.05 25.40
CA LYS A 453 10.11 0.34 24.01
C LYS A 453 8.80 0.77 23.35
N ALA A 454 8.68 2.07 23.08
CA ALA A 454 7.61 2.61 22.26
C ALA A 454 7.75 2.11 20.82
N THR A 455 6.90 1.18 20.44
CA THR A 455 6.69 0.83 19.04
C THR A 455 5.86 1.93 18.39
N THR A 456 6.50 2.71 17.54
CA THR A 456 5.84 3.65 16.63
C THR A 456 4.89 2.89 15.72
N GLU A 457 3.61 3.21 15.79
CA GLU A 457 2.58 2.70 14.87
C GLU A 457 2.88 3.15 13.44
N GLU A 458 3.40 2.23 12.63
CA GLU A 458 3.42 2.38 11.18
C GLU A 458 1.99 2.13 10.66
N THR A 459 1.34 3.20 10.25
CA THR A 459 0.09 3.13 9.48
C THR A 459 0.32 2.31 8.22
N ALA A 460 -0.33 1.16 8.14
CA ALA A 460 -0.23 0.24 7.01
C ALA A 460 -0.76 0.88 5.73
N THR A 461 0.14 1.22 4.84
CA THR A 461 -0.17 1.66 3.47
C THR A 461 -0.65 0.47 2.65
N ALA A 462 -1.90 0.51 2.22
CA ALA A 462 -2.46 -0.43 1.27
C ALA A 462 -1.99 -0.09 -0.16
N THR A 463 -0.74 -0.32 -0.45
CA THR A 463 -0.22 -0.25 -1.82
C THR A 463 0.21 -1.63 -2.28
N ALA A 464 -0.27 -2.03 -3.43
CA ALA A 464 0.31 -3.12 -4.20
C ALA A 464 1.66 -2.63 -4.79
N THR A 465 2.65 -2.43 -3.94
CA THR A 465 4.01 -2.16 -4.40
C THR A 465 4.80 -3.44 -4.28
N ASP A 466 5.01 -4.09 -5.41
CA ASP A 466 6.09 -5.05 -5.53
C ASP A 466 7.40 -4.25 -5.56
N GLU A 467 8.27 -4.45 -4.60
CA GLU A 467 9.64 -3.93 -4.67
C GLU A 467 10.37 -4.54 -5.88
N PRO A 468 11.32 -3.78 -6.49
CA PRO A 468 12.17 -4.33 -7.53
C PRO A 468 12.91 -5.59 -7.02
N THR A 469 12.99 -6.59 -7.87
CA THR A 469 13.67 -7.85 -7.55
C THR A 469 15.18 -7.61 -7.36
N PRO A 470 15.90 -8.48 -6.64
CA PRO A 470 17.37 -8.38 -6.44
C PRO A 470 18.19 -8.25 -7.72
N ILE A 471 17.67 -8.70 -8.86
CA ILE A 471 18.32 -8.66 -10.18
C ILE A 471 18.47 -7.22 -10.70
N GLU A 472 17.56 -6.29 -10.31
CA GLU A 472 17.66 -4.88 -10.73
C GLU A 472 18.78 -4.13 -9.97
N LYS A 473 19.08 -4.54 -8.74
CA LYS A 473 20.18 -3.95 -7.95
C LYS A 473 21.58 -4.37 -8.44
N GLU A 474 21.72 -5.54 -9.07
CA GLU A 474 22.98 -5.94 -9.67
C GLU A 474 23.30 -5.19 -10.97
N LYS A 475 22.29 -4.85 -11.77
CA LYS A 475 22.48 -4.08 -13.01
C LYS A 475 22.88 -2.62 -12.77
N GLU A 476 22.48 -2.02 -11.66
CA GLU A 476 22.97 -0.69 -11.27
C GLU A 476 24.43 -0.72 -10.81
N LYS A 477 24.85 -1.78 -10.10
CA LYS A 477 26.25 -1.93 -9.66
C LYS A 477 27.23 -2.28 -10.79
N GLU A 478 26.77 -2.88 -11.89
CA GLU A 478 27.60 -3.12 -13.07
C GLU A 478 27.79 -1.87 -13.93
N LYS A 479 26.83 -0.93 -13.93
CA LYS A 479 26.98 0.34 -14.63
C LYS A 479 27.94 1.32 -13.94
N GLU A 480 28.01 1.30 -12.61
CA GLU A 480 28.97 2.12 -11.86
C GLU A 480 30.42 1.62 -11.93
N LYS A 481 30.66 0.44 -12.49
CA LYS A 481 32.03 -0.09 -12.70
C LYS A 481 32.57 0.09 -14.13
N GLN A 482 31.79 0.70 -15.04
CA GLN A 482 32.18 0.93 -16.42
C GLN A 482 32.24 2.43 -16.80
N GLU A 483 32.02 3.34 -15.86
CA GLU A 483 32.45 4.74 -15.88
C GLU A 483 33.59 4.94 -14.86
#